data_3f250bc23e9dfd12a6a0da7d648009f4
#
_entry.id   3f250bc23e9dfd12a6a0da7d648009f4
#
_cell.length_a   1.000
_cell.length_b   1.000
_cell.length_c   1.000
_cell.angle_alpha   90.00
_cell.angle_beta   90.00
_cell.angle_gamma   90.00
#
_symmetry.space_group_name_H-M   'P 1'
#
loop_
_entity.id
_entity.type
_entity.pdbx_description
1 polymer ?
#
loop_
_entity_poly.entity_id
_entity_poly.type
_entity_poly.pdbx_seq_one_letter_code
_entity_poly.pdbx_strand_id
1 'polypeptide(L)'
;YEWGGDQENSLDQYLVRRYIKVISDYDELKSKADAIAANAWKFVQTSWYNNWTSYLIESIFKKHARVLSAVGEIKSVDFFIDNNPVDLKVTYFPSAYMQGKLKEKLGNSEITWLKRQAKSFGIAPDKNLSDSEQYNYLKEELANHGHSDVINKLAAIRKKIVDDARNNPESLMQWLY
;
A
#
# COMPACT_ATOMS: atom_id res chain seq x y z
N TYR A 1 -10.18 -1.26 -10.95
CA TYR A 1 -9.44 -1.51 -9.71
C TYR A 1 -8.27 -0.54 -9.62
N GLU A 2 -8.18 0.23 -8.54
CA GLU A 2 -7.06 1.13 -8.32
C GLU A 2 -5.89 0.33 -7.72
N TRP A 3 -4.83 0.19 -8.49
CA TRP A 3 -3.55 -0.35 -8.02
C TRP A 3 -2.89 0.62 -7.04
N GLY A 4 -2.35 0.10 -5.94
CA GLY A 4 -1.50 0.89 -5.04
C GLY A 4 -2.21 1.47 -3.82
N GLY A 5 -3.31 0.85 -3.38
CA GLY A 5 -3.87 1.16 -2.07
C GLY A 5 -2.91 0.76 -0.94
N ASP A 6 -2.86 1.58 0.11
CA ASP A 6 -2.16 1.20 1.33
C ASP A 6 -2.87 -0.03 1.92
N GLN A 7 -2.19 -1.16 1.94
CA GLN A 7 -2.69 -2.36 2.59
C GLN A 7 -2.11 -2.43 3.99
N GLU A 8 -2.97 -2.42 4.97
CA GLU A 8 -2.60 -2.88 6.30
C GLU A 8 -2.46 -4.41 6.27
N ASN A 9 -1.35 -4.92 6.77
CA ASN A 9 -1.03 -6.35 6.72
C ASN A 9 -1.95 -7.20 7.60
N SER A 10 -2.83 -6.56 8.41
CA SER A 10 -3.66 -7.22 9.39
C SER A 10 -4.89 -6.37 9.70
N LEU A 11 -6.06 -6.84 9.28
CA LEU A 11 -7.34 -6.17 9.55
C LEU A 11 -7.66 -6.10 11.04
N ASP A 12 -7.35 -7.17 11.78
CA ASP A 12 -7.58 -7.26 13.23
C ASP A 12 -6.74 -6.22 13.98
N GLN A 13 -5.46 -6.07 13.67
CA GLN A 13 -4.61 -5.04 14.26
C GLN A 13 -5.10 -3.63 13.94
N TYR A 14 -5.53 -3.40 12.71
CA TYR A 14 -6.11 -2.14 12.30
C TYR A 14 -7.34 -1.78 13.14
N LEU A 15 -8.30 -2.70 13.26
CA LEU A 15 -9.52 -2.49 14.03
C LEU A 15 -9.22 -2.26 15.52
N VAL A 16 -8.31 -3.06 16.09
CA VAL A 16 -7.92 -2.93 17.52
C VAL A 16 -7.29 -1.58 17.81
N ARG A 17 -6.34 -1.14 17.00
CA ARG A 17 -5.59 0.09 17.24
C ARG A 17 -6.42 1.34 16.99
N ARG A 18 -7.30 1.29 16.01
CA ARG A 18 -8.01 2.47 15.53
C ARG A 18 -9.35 2.70 16.23
N TYR A 19 -10.02 1.64 16.64
CA TYR A 19 -11.36 1.72 17.21
C TYR A 19 -11.40 1.15 18.62
N ILE A 20 -10.98 -0.11 18.82
CA ILE A 20 -11.25 -0.83 20.07
C ILE A 20 -10.50 -0.22 21.26
N LYS A 21 -9.25 0.19 21.08
CA LYS A 21 -8.41 0.75 22.15
C LYS A 21 -8.50 2.27 22.30
N VAL A 22 -9.13 2.95 21.36
CA VAL A 22 -9.14 4.42 21.29
C VAL A 22 -10.51 4.98 21.62
N ILE A 23 -11.59 4.32 21.19
CA ILE A 23 -12.96 4.79 21.41
C ILE A 23 -13.53 4.07 22.64
N SER A 24 -13.76 4.81 23.70
CA SER A 24 -14.34 4.30 24.95
C SER A 24 -15.86 4.50 25.04
N ASP A 25 -16.42 5.39 24.22
CA ASP A 25 -17.84 5.67 24.16
C ASP A 25 -18.54 4.82 23.09
N TYR A 26 -19.66 4.18 23.47
CA TYR A 26 -20.38 3.26 22.58
C TYR A 26 -21.07 3.98 21.42
N ASP A 27 -21.65 5.16 21.64
CA ASP A 27 -22.37 5.89 20.61
C ASP A 27 -21.38 6.47 19.59
N GLU A 28 -20.20 6.89 20.03
CA GLU A 28 -19.11 7.26 19.15
C GLU A 28 -18.66 6.05 18.31
N LEU A 29 -18.44 4.87 18.93
CA LEU A 29 -18.09 3.65 18.20
C LEU A 29 -19.15 3.28 17.17
N LYS A 30 -20.43 3.35 17.54
CA LYS A 30 -21.56 3.08 16.65
C LYS A 30 -21.59 4.04 15.45
N SER A 31 -21.24 5.31 15.65
CA SER A 31 -21.14 6.28 14.55
C SER A 31 -20.07 5.94 13.51
N LYS A 32 -19.11 5.07 13.85
CA LYS A 32 -18.02 4.60 12.95
C LYS A 32 -18.35 3.29 12.24
N ALA A 33 -19.51 2.68 12.45
CA ALA A 33 -19.86 1.35 11.93
C ALA A 33 -19.70 1.26 10.39
N ASP A 34 -20.19 2.26 9.65
CA ASP A 34 -20.08 2.27 8.19
C ASP A 34 -18.63 2.40 7.72
N ALA A 35 -17.82 3.21 8.38
CA ALA A 35 -16.40 3.34 8.09
C ALA A 35 -15.63 2.04 8.37
N ILE A 36 -15.95 1.36 9.47
CA ILE A 36 -15.39 0.05 9.81
C ILE A 36 -15.74 -0.98 8.74
N ALA A 37 -17.03 -1.05 8.34
CA ALA A 37 -17.48 -1.97 7.30
C ALA A 37 -16.83 -1.71 5.96
N ALA A 38 -16.72 -0.45 5.52
CA ALA A 38 -16.08 -0.06 4.27
C ALA A 38 -14.59 -0.42 4.25
N ASN A 39 -13.87 -0.20 5.35
CA ASN A 39 -12.45 -0.55 5.47
C ASN A 39 -12.22 -2.06 5.50
N ALA A 40 -13.07 -2.81 6.23
CA ALA A 40 -13.04 -4.27 6.23
C ALA A 40 -13.31 -4.84 4.83
N TRP A 41 -14.29 -4.32 4.12
CA TRP A 41 -14.59 -4.71 2.74
C TRP A 41 -13.41 -4.43 1.80
N LYS A 42 -12.82 -3.24 1.89
CA LYS A 42 -11.64 -2.88 1.09
C LYS A 42 -10.47 -3.83 1.32
N PHE A 43 -10.21 -4.19 2.59
CA PHE A 43 -9.18 -5.18 2.93
C PHE A 43 -9.45 -6.53 2.28
N VAL A 44 -10.67 -7.07 2.43
CA VAL A 44 -11.07 -8.36 1.85
C VAL A 44 -10.95 -8.33 0.33
N GLN A 45 -11.48 -7.29 -0.32
CA GLN A 45 -11.43 -7.14 -1.78
C GLN A 45 -9.99 -7.09 -2.30
N THR A 46 -9.12 -6.34 -1.64
CA THR A 46 -7.70 -6.22 -2.03
C THR A 46 -6.96 -7.54 -1.82
N SER A 47 -7.17 -8.19 -0.69
CA SER A 47 -6.53 -9.48 -0.38
C SER A 47 -7.01 -10.58 -1.33
N TRP A 48 -8.30 -10.63 -1.64
CA TRP A 48 -8.86 -11.56 -2.62
C TRP A 48 -8.25 -11.35 -4.01
N TYR A 49 -8.20 -10.12 -4.48
CA TYR A 49 -7.62 -9.78 -5.77
C TYR A 49 -6.15 -10.19 -5.86
N ASN A 50 -5.36 -9.86 -4.84
CA ASN A 50 -3.94 -10.20 -4.80
C ASN A 50 -3.72 -11.71 -4.82
N ASN A 51 -4.47 -12.46 -4.01
CA ASN A 51 -4.39 -13.91 -3.96
C ASN A 51 -4.66 -14.54 -5.34
N TRP A 52 -5.78 -14.19 -5.94
CA TRP A 52 -6.17 -14.79 -7.22
C TRP A 52 -5.30 -14.32 -8.39
N THR A 53 -4.84 -13.09 -8.39
CA THR A 53 -3.90 -12.59 -9.42
C THR A 53 -2.57 -13.33 -9.34
N SER A 54 -2.02 -13.50 -8.13
CA SER A 54 -0.79 -14.26 -7.92
C SER A 54 -0.93 -15.70 -8.41
N TYR A 55 -2.02 -16.37 -8.01
CA TYR A 55 -2.31 -17.74 -8.45
C TYR A 55 -2.42 -17.86 -9.97
N LEU A 56 -3.15 -16.96 -10.63
CA LEU A 56 -3.31 -16.99 -12.08
C LEU A 56 -2.00 -16.77 -12.82
N ILE A 57 -1.20 -15.80 -12.40
CA ILE A 57 0.09 -15.50 -13.03
C ILE A 57 1.07 -16.66 -12.82
N GLU A 58 1.15 -17.19 -11.63
CA GLU A 58 1.96 -18.38 -11.33
C GLU A 58 1.54 -19.57 -12.20
N SER A 59 0.23 -19.79 -12.37
CA SER A 59 -0.29 -20.86 -13.22
C SER A 59 0.06 -20.69 -14.70
N ILE A 60 0.19 -19.44 -15.19
CA ILE A 60 0.64 -19.16 -16.55
C ILE A 60 2.11 -19.56 -16.72
N PHE A 61 2.98 -19.17 -15.79
CA PHE A 61 4.40 -19.55 -15.81
C PHE A 61 4.57 -21.06 -15.77
N LYS A 62 3.87 -21.75 -14.87
CA LYS A 62 3.96 -23.22 -14.68
C LYS A 62 3.51 -24.04 -15.89
N LYS A 63 2.81 -23.45 -16.87
CA LYS A 63 2.48 -24.09 -18.15
C LYS A 63 3.64 -24.12 -19.15
N HIS A 64 4.68 -23.35 -18.92
CA HIS A 64 5.82 -23.30 -19.85
C HIS A 64 6.77 -24.48 -19.60
N ALA A 65 7.24 -25.14 -20.67
CA ALA A 65 8.07 -26.36 -20.59
C ALA A 65 9.40 -26.18 -19.82
N ARG A 66 9.93 -24.97 -19.73
CA ARG A 66 11.16 -24.64 -18.98
C ARG A 66 10.91 -24.29 -17.52
N VAL A 67 9.66 -24.32 -17.07
CA VAL A 67 9.28 -23.97 -15.71
C VAL A 67 8.93 -25.22 -14.93
N LEU A 68 9.64 -25.45 -13.84
CA LEU A 68 9.40 -26.55 -12.92
C LEU A 68 8.75 -26.00 -11.65
N SER A 69 7.64 -26.57 -11.25
CA SER A 69 7.00 -26.22 -9.97
C SER A 69 7.90 -26.61 -8.79
N ALA A 70 7.97 -25.76 -7.78
CA ALA A 70 8.55 -26.15 -6.51
C ALA A 70 7.72 -27.29 -5.89
N VAL A 71 8.40 -28.31 -5.35
CA VAL A 71 7.78 -29.43 -4.64
C VAL A 71 8.00 -29.23 -3.15
N GLY A 72 6.93 -29.17 -2.39
CA GLY A 72 6.97 -28.86 -0.96
C GLY A 72 7.09 -27.37 -0.66
N GLU A 73 7.18 -27.03 0.62
CA GLU A 73 7.36 -25.65 1.08
C GLU A 73 8.83 -25.25 1.07
N ILE A 74 9.34 -24.86 -0.09
CA ILE A 74 10.66 -24.21 -0.16
C ILE A 74 10.43 -22.71 0.07
N LYS A 75 10.93 -22.20 1.20
CA LYS A 75 10.77 -20.81 1.57
C LYS A 75 11.29 -19.88 0.47
N SER A 76 10.42 -18.97 0.01
CA SER A 76 10.72 -17.96 -1.02
C SER A 76 11.07 -18.52 -2.41
N VAL A 77 10.52 -19.68 -2.79
CA VAL A 77 10.61 -20.21 -4.16
C VAL A 77 9.26 -20.72 -4.61
N ASP A 78 8.67 -20.08 -5.62
CA ASP A 78 7.38 -20.49 -6.21
C ASP A 78 7.57 -21.52 -7.34
N PHE A 79 8.63 -21.36 -8.13
CA PHE A 79 9.00 -22.27 -9.23
C PHE A 79 10.46 -22.04 -9.66
N PHE A 80 10.93 -22.90 -10.57
CA PHE A 80 12.25 -22.77 -11.18
C PHE A 80 12.12 -22.51 -12.69
N ILE A 81 12.96 -21.63 -13.23
CA ILE A 81 13.14 -21.42 -14.67
C ILE A 81 14.56 -21.87 -15.01
N ASP A 82 14.69 -22.89 -15.86
CA ASP A 82 16.00 -23.49 -16.20
C ASP A 82 16.88 -23.77 -14.97
N ASN A 83 16.28 -24.36 -13.94
CA ASN A 83 16.89 -24.66 -12.63
C ASN A 83 17.23 -23.44 -11.75
N ASN A 84 16.92 -22.21 -12.17
CA ASN A 84 17.06 -21.03 -11.33
C ASN A 84 15.81 -20.83 -10.48
N PRO A 85 15.94 -20.68 -9.15
CA PRO A 85 14.79 -20.47 -8.27
C PRO A 85 14.22 -19.07 -8.49
N VAL A 86 12.90 -18.99 -8.53
CA VAL A 86 12.14 -17.75 -8.73
C VAL A 86 11.11 -17.59 -7.61
N ASP A 87 11.13 -16.45 -6.97
CA ASP A 87 10.09 -15.97 -6.05
C ASP A 87 9.25 -14.93 -6.78
N LEU A 88 7.99 -15.26 -7.07
CA LEU A 88 7.08 -14.43 -7.85
C LEU A 88 6.35 -13.42 -6.95
N LYS A 89 6.62 -12.15 -7.14
CA LYS A 89 5.93 -11.07 -6.43
C LYS A 89 4.96 -10.35 -7.37
N VAL A 90 3.67 -10.59 -7.21
CA VAL A 90 2.60 -10.10 -8.13
C VAL A 90 1.65 -9.15 -7.41
N THR A 91 2.07 -8.39 -6.44
CA THR A 91 1.05 -7.72 -5.64
C THR A 91 1.01 -6.21 -5.75
N TYR A 92 2.11 -5.53 -5.65
CA TYR A 92 2.09 -4.07 -5.59
C TYR A 92 3.12 -3.46 -6.53
N PHE A 93 2.82 -2.24 -6.91
CA PHE A 93 3.85 -1.39 -7.53
C PHE A 93 5.06 -1.32 -6.60
N PRO A 94 6.32 -1.49 -7.09
CA PRO A 94 7.49 -1.57 -6.24
C PRO A 94 7.59 -0.38 -5.28
N SER A 95 7.46 -0.64 -3.97
CA SER A 95 7.39 0.42 -2.95
C SER A 95 8.64 1.28 -2.92
N ALA A 96 9.82 0.68 -3.06
CA ALA A 96 11.08 1.41 -3.06
C ALA A 96 11.22 2.31 -4.30
N TYR A 97 10.76 1.87 -5.48
CA TYR A 97 10.68 2.72 -6.67
C TYR A 97 9.73 3.90 -6.45
N MET A 98 8.53 3.63 -5.94
CA MET A 98 7.55 4.68 -5.61
C MET A 98 8.15 5.71 -4.64
N GLN A 99 8.76 5.25 -3.55
CA GLN A 99 9.38 6.14 -2.55
C GLN A 99 10.52 6.97 -3.14
N GLY A 100 11.36 6.37 -4.00
CA GLY A 100 12.42 7.08 -4.72
C GLY A 100 11.85 8.20 -5.59
N LYS A 101 10.85 7.87 -6.42
CA LYS A 101 10.19 8.84 -7.31
C LYS A 101 9.41 9.92 -6.55
N LEU A 102 8.77 9.57 -5.44
CA LEU A 102 8.13 10.55 -4.56
C LEU A 102 9.16 11.51 -3.95
N LYS A 103 10.29 10.98 -3.47
CA LYS A 103 11.37 11.81 -2.92
C LYS A 103 11.93 12.78 -3.96
N GLU A 104 12.10 12.34 -5.22
CA GLU A 104 12.48 13.22 -6.33
C GLU A 104 11.47 14.36 -6.55
N LYS A 105 10.17 14.03 -6.56
CA LYS A 105 9.10 15.00 -6.84
C LYS A 105 8.75 15.92 -5.66
N LEU A 106 8.88 15.44 -4.43
CA LEU A 106 8.50 16.16 -3.20
C LEU A 106 9.69 16.86 -2.52
N GLY A 107 10.92 16.51 -2.91
CA GLY A 107 12.16 16.98 -2.29
C GLY A 107 12.48 16.32 -0.95
N ASN A 108 11.59 15.46 -0.43
CA ASN A 108 11.73 14.73 0.83
C ASN A 108 10.94 13.42 0.77
N SER A 109 11.10 12.55 1.80
CA SER A 109 10.22 11.38 1.95
C SER A 109 8.76 11.82 2.05
N GLU A 110 7.86 10.96 1.60
CA GLU A 110 6.41 11.21 1.60
C GLU A 110 5.88 11.61 2.99
N ILE A 111 6.28 10.87 4.02
CA ILE A 111 5.88 11.17 5.41
C ILE A 111 6.43 12.52 5.89
N THR A 112 7.67 12.88 5.54
CA THR A 112 8.25 14.17 5.90
C THR A 112 7.53 15.32 5.20
N TRP A 113 7.19 15.13 3.93
CA TRP A 113 6.40 16.11 3.19
C TRP A 113 5.01 16.28 3.82
N LEU A 114 4.32 15.18 4.14
CA LEU A 114 3.00 15.21 4.76
C LEU A 114 3.03 15.89 6.14
N LYS A 115 4.02 15.57 6.99
CA LYS A 115 4.25 16.24 8.28
C LYS A 115 4.41 17.76 8.12
N ARG A 116 5.13 18.20 7.09
CA ARG A 116 5.33 19.62 6.80
C ARG A 116 4.03 20.30 6.35
N GLN A 117 3.25 19.65 5.47
CA GLN A 117 1.95 20.17 5.05
C GLN A 117 0.98 20.27 6.24
N ALA A 118 0.84 19.23 7.04
CA ALA A 118 -0.01 19.21 8.22
C ALA A 118 0.38 20.35 9.20
N LYS A 119 1.67 20.53 9.44
CA LYS A 119 2.17 21.60 10.32
C LYS A 119 1.80 23.01 9.81
N SER A 120 1.77 23.23 8.49
CA SER A 120 1.38 24.53 7.92
C SER A 120 -0.08 24.89 8.17
N PHE A 121 -0.92 23.89 8.48
CA PHE A 121 -2.33 24.04 8.87
C PHE A 121 -2.56 23.91 10.39
N GLY A 122 -1.48 23.92 11.19
CA GLY A 122 -1.60 23.82 12.65
C GLY A 122 -1.82 22.41 13.18
N ILE A 123 -1.76 21.39 12.33
CA ILE A 123 -1.92 19.98 12.69
C ILE A 123 -0.57 19.42 13.15
N ALA A 124 -0.49 19.06 14.42
CA ALA A 124 0.73 18.49 15.01
C ALA A 124 0.81 16.98 14.79
N PRO A 125 2.01 16.45 14.40
CA PRO A 125 2.23 15.01 14.38
C PRO A 125 2.17 14.42 15.79
N ASP A 126 1.57 13.24 15.95
CA ASP A 126 1.62 12.49 17.21
C ASP A 126 2.93 11.71 17.32
N LYS A 127 3.77 12.06 18.28
CA LYS A 127 5.11 11.48 18.46
C LYS A 127 5.09 10.02 18.95
N ASN A 128 3.94 9.52 19.38
CA ASN A 128 3.80 8.16 19.90
C ASN A 128 3.47 7.14 18.79
N LEU A 129 3.17 7.62 17.57
CA LEU A 129 2.81 6.78 16.45
C LEU A 129 4.03 6.39 15.62
N SER A 130 4.03 5.15 15.10
CA SER A 130 4.97 4.74 14.06
C SER A 130 4.78 5.56 12.77
N ASP A 131 5.74 5.56 11.86
CA ASP A 131 5.62 6.35 10.61
C ASP A 131 4.40 5.97 9.76
N SER A 132 3.99 4.70 9.72
CA SER A 132 2.79 4.28 8.99
C SER A 132 1.49 4.73 9.68
N GLU A 133 1.43 4.63 11.00
CA GLU A 133 0.29 5.13 11.78
C GLU A 133 0.19 6.64 11.70
N GLN A 134 1.32 7.33 11.77
CA GLN A 134 1.42 8.77 11.61
C GLN A 134 0.95 9.23 10.24
N TYR A 135 1.28 8.48 9.18
CA TYR A 135 0.84 8.77 7.82
C TYR A 135 -0.69 8.77 7.72
N ASN A 136 -1.32 7.73 8.26
CA ASN A 136 -2.79 7.62 8.26
C ASN A 136 -3.43 8.70 9.13
N TYR A 137 -2.91 8.93 10.33
CA TYR A 137 -3.37 9.99 11.22
C TYR A 137 -3.36 11.35 10.55
N LEU A 138 -2.22 11.75 9.94
CA LEU A 138 -2.10 13.05 9.29
C LEU A 138 -3.05 13.21 8.09
N LYS A 139 -3.27 12.14 7.32
CA LYS A 139 -4.25 12.18 6.21
C LYS A 139 -5.66 12.45 6.71
N GLU A 140 -6.04 11.81 7.82
CA GLU A 140 -7.37 12.02 8.39
C GLU A 140 -7.54 13.39 9.00
N GLU A 141 -6.56 13.85 9.77
CA GLU A 141 -6.60 15.18 10.34
C GLU A 141 -6.68 16.27 9.25
N LEU A 142 -5.90 16.13 8.18
CA LEU A 142 -6.01 16.99 7.02
C LEU A 142 -7.40 16.96 6.40
N ALA A 143 -8.00 15.78 6.23
CA ALA A 143 -9.35 15.64 5.70
C ALA A 143 -10.42 16.26 6.63
N ASN A 144 -10.33 15.98 7.93
CA ASN A 144 -11.25 16.47 8.95
C ASN A 144 -11.21 18.00 9.08
N HIS A 145 -10.06 18.60 8.82
CA HIS A 145 -9.88 20.07 8.83
C HIS A 145 -10.10 20.73 7.45
N GLY A 146 -10.64 19.98 6.46
CA GLY A 146 -10.99 20.52 5.15
C GLY A 146 -9.84 20.65 4.16
N HIS A 147 -8.67 20.07 4.45
CA HIS A 147 -7.47 20.12 3.61
C HIS A 147 -7.27 18.86 2.74
N SER A 148 -8.37 18.32 2.21
CA SER A 148 -8.36 17.15 1.30
C SER A 148 -7.59 17.41 0.00
N ASP A 149 -7.39 18.66 -0.39
CA ASP A 149 -6.56 19.06 -1.53
C ASP A 149 -5.12 18.57 -1.43
N VAL A 150 -4.55 18.58 -0.22
CA VAL A 150 -3.19 18.05 0.06
C VAL A 150 -3.14 16.55 -0.23
N ILE A 151 -4.15 15.82 0.22
CA ILE A 151 -4.25 14.36 0.02
C ILE A 151 -4.44 14.05 -1.46
N ASN A 152 -5.32 14.79 -2.13
CA ASN A 152 -5.59 14.64 -3.56
C ASN A 152 -4.35 14.96 -4.41
N LYS A 153 -3.58 15.98 -4.03
CA LYS A 153 -2.30 16.31 -4.68
C LYS A 153 -1.30 15.15 -4.56
N LEU A 154 -1.18 14.55 -3.38
CA LEU A 154 -0.30 13.41 -3.17
C LEU A 154 -0.75 12.20 -3.99
N ALA A 155 -2.05 11.90 -4.00
CA ALA A 155 -2.63 10.83 -4.80
C ALA A 155 -2.40 11.04 -6.31
N ALA A 156 -2.55 12.27 -6.80
CA ALA A 156 -2.27 12.61 -8.19
C ALA A 156 -0.79 12.42 -8.57
N ILE A 157 0.15 12.77 -7.67
CA ILE A 157 1.57 12.53 -7.89
C ILE A 157 1.87 11.03 -7.93
N ARG A 158 1.32 10.23 -7.01
CA ARG A 158 1.46 8.76 -7.00
C ARG A 158 0.90 8.15 -8.28
N LYS A 159 -0.30 8.55 -8.69
CA LYS A 159 -0.91 8.09 -9.93
C LYS A 159 -0.01 8.40 -11.14
N LYS A 160 0.51 9.63 -11.23
CA LYS A 160 1.41 10.00 -12.31
C LYS A 160 2.67 9.13 -12.36
N ILE A 161 3.27 8.78 -11.21
CA ILE A 161 4.43 7.89 -11.16
C ILE A 161 4.09 6.50 -11.73
N VAL A 162 2.92 5.95 -11.39
CA VAL A 162 2.45 4.68 -11.92
C VAL A 162 2.19 4.76 -13.43
N ASP A 163 1.55 5.83 -13.89
CA ASP A 163 1.27 6.04 -15.31
C ASP A 163 2.55 6.24 -16.12
N ASP A 164 3.52 7.01 -15.60
CA ASP A 164 4.84 7.19 -16.20
C ASP A 164 5.58 5.83 -16.34
N ALA A 165 5.53 4.98 -15.32
CA ALA A 165 6.15 3.65 -15.37
C ALA A 165 5.42 2.68 -16.32
N ARG A 166 4.10 2.79 -16.48
CA ARG A 166 3.34 2.03 -17.49
C ARG A 166 3.69 2.43 -18.91
N ASN A 167 3.85 3.74 -19.14
CA ASN A 167 4.16 4.27 -20.47
C ASN A 167 5.64 4.08 -20.85
N ASN A 168 6.52 3.92 -19.86
CA ASN A 168 7.95 3.64 -20.04
C ASN A 168 8.40 2.52 -19.07
N PRO A 169 8.04 1.26 -19.35
CA PRO A 169 8.40 0.13 -18.49
C PRO A 169 9.90 -0.12 -18.40
N GLU A 170 10.68 0.32 -19.38
CA GLU A 170 12.14 0.17 -19.37
C GLU A 170 12.78 0.90 -18.18
N SER A 171 12.29 2.07 -17.82
CA SER A 171 12.79 2.83 -16.66
C SER A 171 12.58 2.10 -15.34
N LEU A 172 11.47 1.35 -15.22
CA LEU A 172 11.21 0.49 -14.07
C LEU A 172 12.11 -0.74 -14.09
N MET A 173 12.28 -1.36 -15.25
CA MET A 173 13.16 -2.53 -15.42
C MET A 173 14.61 -2.20 -15.08
N GLN A 174 15.15 -1.08 -15.58
CA GLN A 174 16.51 -0.60 -15.24
C GLN A 174 16.69 -0.34 -13.75
N TRP A 175 15.64 0.04 -13.05
CA TRP A 175 15.70 0.24 -11.61
C TRP A 175 15.68 -1.09 -10.83
N LEU A 176 15.02 -2.13 -11.36
CA LEU A 176 14.93 -3.45 -10.73
C LEU A 176 16.21 -4.29 -10.86
N TYR A 177 17.05 -4.02 -11.87
CA TYR A 177 18.32 -4.69 -12.18
C TYR A 177 19.53 -3.83 -11.87
#